data_68ce7951f27bea1af85367f4e77d2188
#
_entry.id   68ce7951f27bea1af85367f4e77d2188
#
_cell.length_a   1.000
_cell.length_b   1.000
_cell.length_c   1.000
_cell.angle_alpha   90.00
_cell.angle_beta   90.00
_cell.angle_gamma   90.00
#
_symmetry.space_group_name_H-M   'P 1'
#
loop_
_entity.id
_entity.type
_entity.pdbx_description
1 polymer ?
#
loop_
_entity_poly.entity_id
_entity_poly.type
_entity_poly.pdbx_seq_one_letter_code
_entity_poly.pdbx_strand_id
1 'polypeptide(L)'
;FESENPDYKNRQRLEVYLTNASSFLKGRRIFVDHFYRVNGNQGSNNLYINHQFNYENKFFEFAQGTVPSASNGNVVYRFGDSFKTSGINDQTHYNRMYNKLGLTYENTSLGKFQFFVDDFRSNYYYNQILIFDTRTVSNALAQKINSAGGQYEYRKNKWNGTFLYSRSITNQSLSNLDAKMQFDLDNENQFTFQYQNINKLPNNNYNLYQSSYVAYNWSNNFNNEKINSLSASATTPWVNASFQFSVLKDHLFFDDIATAAQKLAETQIVSPSQ
;
A
#
# COMPACT_ATOMS: atom_id res chain seq x y z
N PHE A 1 8.52 5.47 -19.08
CA PHE A 1 8.00 6.83 -19.12
C PHE A 1 7.83 7.23 -20.57
N GLU A 2 6.61 7.17 -21.08
CA GLU A 2 6.29 7.78 -22.35
C GLU A 2 5.94 9.23 -22.06
N SER A 3 6.79 10.14 -22.50
CA SER A 3 6.49 11.56 -22.48
C SER A 3 5.49 11.84 -23.61
N GLU A 4 4.42 12.57 -23.33
CA GLU A 4 3.49 13.08 -24.36
C GLU A 4 4.17 14.10 -25.29
N ASN A 5 5.32 14.64 -24.90
CA ASN A 5 6.12 15.51 -25.74
C ASN A 5 6.73 14.73 -26.90
N PRO A 6 6.44 15.09 -28.18
CA PRO A 6 6.95 14.39 -29.36
C PRO A 6 8.48 14.34 -29.42
N ASP A 7 9.18 15.28 -28.78
CA ASP A 7 10.65 15.33 -28.76
C ASP A 7 11.26 14.22 -27.90
N TYR A 8 10.48 13.60 -26.99
CA TYR A 8 10.91 12.55 -26.07
C TYR A 8 10.30 11.16 -26.36
N LYS A 9 9.65 10.98 -27.50
CA LYS A 9 9.07 9.67 -27.89
C LYS A 9 10.09 8.55 -28.07
N ASN A 10 11.36 8.89 -28.25
CA ASN A 10 12.43 7.90 -28.42
C ASN A 10 13.29 7.84 -27.16
N ARG A 11 13.24 6.72 -26.41
CA ARG A 11 14.07 6.50 -25.22
C ARG A 11 15.57 6.75 -25.42
N GLN A 12 16.07 6.56 -26.62
CA GLN A 12 17.48 6.80 -26.96
C GLN A 12 17.86 8.29 -26.95
N ARG A 13 16.88 9.19 -26.96
CA ARG A 13 17.08 10.66 -26.94
C ARG A 13 16.79 11.29 -25.59
N LEU A 14 16.38 10.49 -24.59
CA LEU A 14 16.19 11.02 -23.24
C LEU A 14 17.57 11.40 -22.66
N GLU A 15 17.65 12.64 -22.20
CA GLU A 15 18.85 13.10 -21.49
C GLU A 15 19.01 12.33 -20.18
N VAL A 16 20.22 11.84 -19.93
CA VAL A 16 20.57 11.16 -18.71
C VAL A 16 21.18 12.17 -17.76
N TYR A 17 20.40 12.63 -16.78
CA TYR A 17 20.85 13.61 -15.81
C TYR A 17 21.73 13.02 -14.70
N LEU A 18 21.69 11.70 -14.51
CA LEU A 18 22.46 10.96 -13.52
C LEU A 18 23.41 10.01 -14.22
N THR A 19 24.58 10.48 -14.64
CA THR A 19 25.56 9.70 -15.39
C THR A 19 26.35 8.72 -14.53
N ASN A 20 26.36 8.93 -13.21
CA ASN A 20 27.20 8.19 -12.26
C ASN A 20 26.38 7.80 -11.01
N ALA A 21 25.15 7.38 -11.23
CA ALA A 21 24.23 6.97 -10.18
C ALA A 21 23.73 5.55 -10.40
N SER A 22 23.52 4.84 -9.31
CA SER A 22 22.90 3.53 -9.29
C SER A 22 21.86 3.41 -8.18
N SER A 23 20.89 2.54 -8.38
CA SER A 23 19.94 2.16 -7.34
C SER A 23 19.95 0.64 -7.18
N PHE A 24 19.89 0.21 -5.93
CA PHE A 24 19.86 -1.20 -5.57
C PHE A 24 18.68 -1.47 -4.64
N LEU A 25 17.86 -2.46 -5.01
CA LEU A 25 16.73 -2.92 -4.19
C LEU A 25 16.93 -4.40 -3.85
N LYS A 26 16.88 -4.73 -2.57
CA LYS A 26 16.92 -6.11 -2.06
C LYS A 26 15.71 -6.37 -1.18
N GLY A 27 15.02 -7.48 -1.42
CA GLY A 27 13.88 -7.92 -0.62
C GLY A 27 14.05 -9.37 -0.16
N ARG A 28 13.58 -9.67 1.05
CA ARG A 28 13.44 -11.02 1.58
C ARG A 28 12.08 -11.15 2.22
N ARG A 29 11.42 -12.27 2.02
CA ARG A 29 10.12 -12.56 2.61
C ARG A 29 10.08 -14.00 3.10
N ILE A 30 9.53 -14.19 4.30
CA ILE A 30 9.15 -15.47 4.86
C ILE A 30 7.64 -15.42 5.07
N PHE A 31 6.96 -16.39 4.54
CA PHE A 31 5.52 -16.55 4.71
C PHE A 31 5.22 -17.95 5.17
N VAL A 32 4.44 -18.08 6.23
CA VAL A 32 3.99 -19.35 6.78
C VAL A 32 2.49 -19.24 7.05
N ASP A 33 1.75 -20.23 6.58
CA ASP A 33 0.32 -20.36 6.78
C ASP A 33 0.03 -21.76 7.33
N HIS A 34 -0.52 -21.81 8.54
CA HIS A 34 -0.89 -23.04 9.21
C HIS A 34 -2.39 -23.07 9.43
N PHE A 35 -2.98 -24.21 9.22
CA PHE A 35 -4.33 -24.47 9.67
C PHE A 35 -4.40 -25.86 10.35
N TYR A 36 -5.11 -25.88 11.44
CA TYR A 36 -5.32 -27.09 12.22
C TYR A 36 -6.82 -27.32 12.39
N ARG A 37 -7.28 -28.50 12.00
CA ARG A 37 -8.68 -28.90 12.22
C ARG A 37 -8.84 -29.35 13.66
N VAL A 38 -9.80 -28.74 14.37
CA VAL A 38 -10.09 -29.04 15.78
C VAL A 38 -10.99 -30.25 15.91
N ASN A 39 -11.99 -30.39 15.02
CA ASN A 39 -12.89 -31.53 15.01
C ASN A 39 -12.34 -32.66 14.11
N GLY A 40 -12.21 -33.85 14.64
CA GLY A 40 -11.41 -34.95 14.04
C GLY A 40 -11.87 -35.48 12.70
N ASN A 41 -13.16 -35.48 12.35
CA ASN A 41 -13.67 -36.04 11.10
C ASN A 41 -14.23 -34.97 10.17
N GLN A 42 -14.04 -35.17 8.85
CA GLN A 42 -14.71 -34.36 7.84
C GLN A 42 -16.21 -34.60 7.91
N GLY A 43 -16.96 -33.52 8.16
CA GLY A 43 -18.39 -33.52 8.22
C GLY A 43 -18.96 -32.23 7.61
N SER A 44 -20.29 -32.07 7.76
CA SER A 44 -20.95 -30.81 7.34
C SER A 44 -20.52 -29.59 8.15
N ASN A 45 -19.87 -29.82 9.30
CA ASN A 45 -19.38 -28.77 10.22
C ASN A 45 -17.90 -28.98 10.49
N ASN A 46 -17.11 -28.00 10.17
CA ASN A 46 -15.66 -28.05 10.38
C ASN A 46 -15.21 -26.82 11.17
N LEU A 47 -14.31 -27.05 12.11
CA LEU A 47 -13.69 -26.00 12.94
C LEU A 47 -12.18 -26.04 12.78
N TYR A 48 -11.61 -24.90 12.44
CA TYR A 48 -10.15 -24.75 12.21
C TYR A 48 -9.58 -23.62 13.06
N ILE A 49 -8.36 -23.83 13.51
CA ILE A 49 -7.48 -22.75 13.97
C ILE A 49 -6.53 -22.43 12.82
N ASN A 50 -6.43 -21.15 12.48
CA ASN A 50 -5.59 -20.65 11.42
C ASN A 50 -4.53 -19.74 12.02
N HIS A 51 -3.28 -19.91 11.62
CA HIS A 51 -2.19 -19.01 11.97
C HIS A 51 -1.43 -18.62 10.71
N GLN A 52 -1.30 -17.32 10.49
CA GLN A 52 -0.54 -16.75 9.39
C GLN A 52 0.60 -15.89 9.93
N PHE A 53 1.81 -16.18 9.49
CA PHE A 53 2.99 -15.38 9.78
C PHE A 53 3.60 -14.87 8.48
N ASN A 54 3.93 -13.58 8.44
CA ASN A 54 4.59 -12.95 7.30
C ASN A 54 5.66 -11.99 7.82
N TYR A 55 6.90 -12.28 7.48
CA TYR A 55 8.03 -11.39 7.73
C TYR A 55 8.61 -10.93 6.41
N GLU A 56 8.82 -9.62 6.28
CA GLU A 56 9.40 -8.98 5.10
C GLU A 56 10.49 -8.02 5.54
N ASN A 57 11.62 -8.10 4.84
CA ASN A 57 12.73 -7.16 4.97
C ASN A 57 13.07 -6.62 3.59
N LYS A 58 13.13 -5.29 3.47
CA LYS A 58 13.54 -4.60 2.25
C LYS A 58 14.65 -3.62 2.56
N PHE A 59 15.58 -3.53 1.64
CA PHE A 59 16.68 -2.60 1.63
C PHE A 59 16.72 -1.90 0.28
N PHE A 60 16.80 -0.58 0.31
CA PHE A 60 17.00 0.24 -0.87
C PHE A 60 18.22 1.11 -0.66
N GLU A 61 19.05 1.22 -1.69
CA GLU A 61 20.22 2.09 -1.74
C GLU A 61 20.19 2.92 -3.02
N PHE A 62 20.45 4.21 -2.87
CA PHE A 62 20.75 5.11 -3.96
C PHE A 62 22.17 5.61 -3.77
N ALA A 63 23.04 5.29 -4.73
CA ALA A 63 24.44 5.68 -4.73
C ALA A 63 24.74 6.59 -5.92
N GLN A 64 25.46 7.69 -5.68
CA GLN A 64 25.91 8.61 -6.72
C GLN A 64 27.33 9.09 -6.41
N GLY A 65 28.26 8.79 -7.30
CA GLY A 65 29.68 9.11 -7.10
C GLY A 65 29.97 10.60 -7.19
N THR A 66 29.41 11.29 -8.17
CA THR A 66 29.62 12.73 -8.41
C THR A 66 28.30 13.46 -8.27
N VAL A 67 28.26 14.46 -7.42
CA VAL A 67 27.11 15.34 -7.25
C VAL A 67 27.34 16.58 -8.12
N PRO A 68 26.41 16.91 -9.04
CA PRO A 68 26.52 18.13 -9.84
C PRO A 68 26.53 19.37 -8.93
N SER A 69 27.41 20.32 -9.21
CA SER A 69 27.53 21.57 -8.45
C SER A 69 27.03 22.77 -9.27
N ALA A 70 26.35 23.74 -8.62
CA ALA A 70 25.80 24.95 -9.23
C ALA A 70 26.82 25.79 -9.98
N SER A 71 28.11 25.68 -9.61
CA SER A 71 29.16 26.50 -10.16
C SER A 71 29.54 26.23 -11.62
N ASN A 72 29.06 25.12 -12.19
CA ASN A 72 29.45 24.69 -13.55
C ASN A 72 28.41 25.00 -14.63
N GLY A 73 27.79 26.16 -14.59
CA GLY A 73 27.04 26.87 -15.67
C GLY A 73 26.16 26.11 -16.66
N ASN A 74 26.27 24.81 -16.81
CA ASN A 74 25.59 23.99 -17.81
C ASN A 74 24.93 22.71 -17.25
N VAL A 75 24.86 22.55 -15.96
CA VAL A 75 24.25 21.34 -15.36
C VAL A 75 22.84 21.64 -14.93
N VAL A 76 21.88 20.94 -15.51
CA VAL A 76 20.49 21.00 -15.11
C VAL A 76 20.36 20.39 -13.72
N TYR A 77 20.10 21.22 -12.72
CA TYR A 77 19.83 20.83 -11.33
C TYR A 77 18.44 20.21 -11.21
N ARG A 78 18.28 18.99 -11.64
CA ARG A 78 16.98 18.35 -11.56
C ARG A 78 16.55 18.04 -10.11
N PHE A 79 17.52 17.75 -9.24
CA PHE A 79 17.25 17.39 -7.85
C PHE A 79 17.59 18.50 -6.84
N GLY A 80 18.05 19.65 -7.31
CA GLY A 80 18.44 20.77 -6.48
C GLY A 80 19.77 20.53 -5.75
N ASP A 81 19.99 21.32 -4.69
CA ASP A 81 21.21 21.27 -3.89
C ASP A 81 21.34 19.98 -3.09
N SER A 82 22.57 19.59 -2.81
CA SER A 82 22.89 18.45 -1.96
C SER A 82 23.72 18.86 -0.75
N PHE A 83 23.51 18.19 0.39
CA PHE A 83 24.36 18.31 1.57
C PHE A 83 25.77 17.73 1.34
N LYS A 84 25.93 16.88 0.35
CA LYS A 84 27.17 16.22 -0.03
C LYS A 84 27.64 16.70 -1.38
N THR A 85 28.93 16.96 -1.51
CA THR A 85 29.57 17.33 -2.78
C THR A 85 29.99 16.11 -3.61
N SER A 86 30.10 14.96 -2.98
CA SER A 86 30.46 13.69 -3.62
C SER A 86 30.03 12.51 -2.75
N GLY A 87 29.94 11.33 -3.36
CA GLY A 87 29.73 10.08 -2.63
C GLY A 87 28.38 9.98 -1.89
N ILE A 88 27.27 10.33 -2.55
CA ILE A 88 25.93 10.04 -2.03
C ILE A 88 25.77 8.53 -1.90
N ASN A 89 25.29 8.09 -0.74
CA ASN A 89 24.87 6.73 -0.47
C ASN A 89 23.70 6.80 0.52
N ASP A 90 22.50 6.95 -0.02
CA ASP A 90 21.27 7.05 0.77
C ASP A 90 20.64 5.66 0.87
N GLN A 91 20.50 5.17 2.10
CA GLN A 91 20.02 3.83 2.39
C GLN A 91 18.71 3.89 3.17
N THR A 92 17.76 3.08 2.74
CA THR A 92 16.46 2.92 3.38
C THR A 92 16.22 1.47 3.72
N HIS A 93 15.78 1.23 4.93
CA HIS A 93 15.44 -0.11 5.43
C HIS A 93 13.98 -0.17 5.81
N TYR A 94 13.35 -1.28 5.48
CA TYR A 94 11.98 -1.58 5.86
C TYR A 94 11.87 -3.01 6.38
N ASN A 95 11.41 -3.14 7.61
CA ASN A 95 11.09 -4.43 8.22
C ASN A 95 9.61 -4.46 8.56
N ARG A 96 8.95 -5.54 8.20
CA ARG A 96 7.54 -5.77 8.51
C ARG A 96 7.34 -7.17 9.06
N MET A 97 6.61 -7.27 10.15
CA MET A 97 6.13 -8.52 10.72
C MET A 97 4.62 -8.46 10.85
N TYR A 98 3.95 -9.49 10.41
CA TYR A 98 2.51 -9.67 10.52
C TYR A 98 2.19 -11.05 11.03
N ASN A 99 1.43 -11.11 12.12
CA ASN A 99 0.89 -12.33 12.68
C ASN A 99 -0.63 -12.22 12.71
N LYS A 100 -1.32 -13.25 12.26
CA LYS A 100 -2.77 -13.35 12.32
C LYS A 100 -3.15 -14.71 12.91
N LEU A 101 -3.94 -14.71 13.96
CA LEU A 101 -4.53 -15.90 14.53
C LEU A 101 -6.04 -15.84 14.34
N GLY A 102 -6.60 -16.90 13.78
CA GLY A 102 -8.03 -16.97 13.46
C GLY A 102 -8.67 -18.28 13.88
N LEU A 103 -9.96 -18.21 14.16
CA LEU A 103 -10.84 -19.36 14.35
C LEU A 103 -11.85 -19.37 13.19
N THR A 104 -11.85 -20.44 12.43
CA THR A 104 -12.72 -20.60 11.27
C THR A 104 -13.72 -21.72 11.50
N TYR A 105 -15.00 -21.37 11.37
CA TYR A 105 -16.10 -22.36 11.33
C TYR A 105 -16.65 -22.42 9.91
N GLU A 106 -16.70 -23.60 9.37
CA GLU A 106 -17.21 -23.88 8.03
C GLU A 106 -18.40 -24.83 8.11
N ASN A 107 -19.49 -24.45 7.50
CA ASN A 107 -20.72 -25.26 7.40
C ASN A 107 -21.19 -25.27 5.94
N THR A 108 -21.55 -26.46 5.43
CA THR A 108 -21.96 -26.63 4.03
C THR A 108 -23.22 -25.85 3.65
N SER A 109 -24.08 -25.52 4.61
CA SER A 109 -25.32 -24.77 4.38
C SER A 109 -25.22 -23.30 4.71
N LEU A 110 -24.44 -22.94 5.74
CA LEU A 110 -24.32 -21.58 6.26
C LEU A 110 -23.14 -20.81 5.68
N GLY A 111 -22.17 -21.51 5.08
CA GLY A 111 -20.94 -20.90 4.60
C GLY A 111 -19.80 -20.95 5.61
N LYS A 112 -18.82 -20.05 5.46
CA LYS A 112 -17.59 -20.04 6.25
C LYS A 112 -17.47 -18.74 7.01
N PHE A 113 -17.32 -18.84 8.31
CA PHE A 113 -17.11 -17.73 9.24
C PHE A 113 -15.70 -17.79 9.81
N GLN A 114 -14.99 -16.70 9.81
CA GLN A 114 -13.70 -16.57 10.46
C GLN A 114 -13.70 -15.37 11.38
N PHE A 115 -13.26 -15.57 12.64
CA PHE A 115 -12.89 -14.48 13.53
C PHE A 115 -11.38 -14.50 13.71
N PHE A 116 -10.77 -13.32 13.78
CA PHE A 116 -9.33 -13.23 13.87
C PHE A 116 -8.87 -12.03 14.70
N VAL A 117 -7.65 -12.17 15.21
CA VAL A 117 -6.85 -11.08 15.75
C VAL A 117 -5.53 -11.04 15.00
N ASP A 118 -4.99 -9.84 14.80
CA ASP A 118 -3.68 -9.68 14.16
C ASP A 118 -2.78 -8.69 14.90
N ASP A 119 -1.47 -8.89 14.75
CA ASP A 119 -0.40 -8.02 15.22
C ASP A 119 0.47 -7.65 14.01
N PHE A 120 0.44 -6.38 13.65
CA PHE A 120 1.26 -5.79 12.62
C PHE A 120 2.33 -4.91 13.25
N ARG A 121 3.59 -5.13 12.86
CA ARG A 121 4.71 -4.30 13.25
C ARG A 121 5.53 -3.95 12.03
N SER A 122 5.88 -2.68 11.91
CA SER A 122 6.81 -2.23 10.89
C SER A 122 7.81 -1.23 11.45
N ASN A 123 9.00 -1.27 10.87
CA ASN A 123 10.05 -0.29 11.12
C ASN A 123 10.61 0.14 9.77
N TYR A 124 10.50 1.42 9.50
CA TYR A 124 10.98 2.08 8.30
C TYR A 124 12.03 3.11 8.72
N TYR A 125 13.28 2.99 8.26
CA TYR A 125 14.36 3.84 8.72
C TYR A 125 15.43 4.09 7.67
N TYR A 126 16.08 5.22 7.83
CA TYR A 126 17.22 5.67 7.04
C TYR A 126 18.53 5.54 7.83
N ASN A 127 19.65 5.49 7.13
CA ASN A 127 20.99 5.41 7.74
C ASN A 127 21.48 6.74 8.30
N GLN A 128 20.78 7.85 8.07
CA GLN A 128 21.17 9.19 8.49
C GLN A 128 20.13 9.83 9.40
N ILE A 129 20.58 10.75 10.26
CA ILE A 129 19.73 11.70 10.98
C ILE A 129 20.12 13.08 10.49
N LEU A 130 19.17 13.83 9.94
CA LEU A 130 19.38 15.19 9.48
C LEU A 130 18.97 16.17 10.58
N ILE A 131 19.90 17.05 10.94
CA ILE A 131 19.70 18.12 11.91
C ILE A 131 19.74 19.43 11.16
N PHE A 132 18.67 20.19 11.24
CA PHE A 132 18.58 21.55 10.72
C PHE A 132 18.61 22.52 11.91
N ASP A 133 18.95 23.76 11.70
CA ASP A 133 19.06 24.78 12.76
C ASP A 133 17.79 24.87 13.63
N THR A 134 16.64 24.60 13.07
CA THR A 134 15.33 24.73 13.74
C THR A 134 14.63 23.43 14.05
N ARG A 135 15.07 22.29 13.47
CA ARG A 135 14.42 20.99 13.65
C ARG A 135 15.36 19.81 13.38
N THR A 136 15.06 18.71 14.04
CA THR A 136 15.67 17.40 13.74
C THR A 136 14.65 16.56 12.98
N VAL A 137 15.06 15.97 11.86
CA VAL A 137 14.27 14.98 11.15
C VAL A 137 14.64 13.61 11.68
N SER A 138 13.65 12.89 12.25
CA SER A 138 13.87 11.52 12.72
C SER A 138 14.32 10.63 11.57
N ASN A 139 15.21 9.69 11.84
CA ASN A 139 15.62 8.71 10.84
C ASN A 139 14.76 7.45 10.84
N ALA A 140 13.76 7.32 11.72
CA ALA A 140 12.97 6.12 11.85
C ALA A 140 11.48 6.41 12.08
N LEU A 141 10.64 5.55 11.51
CA LEU A 141 9.21 5.49 11.71
C LEU A 141 8.83 4.05 12.10
N ALA A 142 8.45 3.86 13.35
CA ALA A 142 8.01 2.56 13.87
C ALA A 142 6.49 2.54 14.07
N GLN A 143 5.85 1.45 13.70
CA GLN A 143 4.41 1.26 13.85
C GLN A 143 4.13 -0.08 14.49
N LYS A 144 3.18 -0.11 15.42
CA LYS A 144 2.63 -1.32 16.02
C LYS A 144 1.12 -1.20 16.06
N ILE A 145 0.43 -2.13 15.41
CA ILE A 145 -1.01 -2.12 15.25
C ILE A 145 -1.53 -3.51 15.58
N ASN A 146 -2.47 -3.58 16.50
CA ASN A 146 -3.22 -4.78 16.76
C ASN A 146 -4.65 -4.56 16.29
N SER A 147 -5.21 -5.54 15.58
CA SER A 147 -6.57 -5.46 15.07
C SER A 147 -7.35 -6.72 15.42
N ALA A 148 -8.67 -6.58 15.41
CA ALA A 148 -9.58 -7.71 15.48
C ALA A 148 -10.59 -7.59 14.34
N GLY A 149 -11.06 -8.73 13.83
CA GLY A 149 -11.99 -8.73 12.72
C GLY A 149 -12.71 -10.04 12.52
N GLY A 150 -13.60 -10.01 11.55
CA GLY A 150 -14.35 -11.17 11.09
C GLY A 150 -14.48 -11.17 9.57
N GLN A 151 -14.54 -12.38 9.04
CA GLN A 151 -14.77 -12.62 7.62
C GLN A 151 -15.89 -13.65 7.48
N TYR A 152 -16.75 -13.42 6.51
CA TYR A 152 -17.80 -14.36 6.14
C TYR A 152 -17.73 -14.63 4.65
N GLU A 153 -17.76 -15.91 4.28
CA GLU A 153 -17.81 -16.36 2.90
C GLU A 153 -19.08 -17.23 2.72
N TYR A 154 -19.88 -16.86 1.74
CA TYR A 154 -21.09 -17.57 1.37
C TYR A 154 -20.98 -17.99 -0.08
N ARG A 155 -21.25 -19.27 -0.34
CA ARG A 155 -21.33 -19.80 -1.69
C ARG A 155 -22.45 -20.81 -1.76
N LYS A 156 -23.54 -20.45 -2.41
CA LYS A 156 -24.68 -21.35 -2.60
C LYS A 156 -25.41 -21.01 -3.90
N ASN A 157 -25.65 -22.05 -4.70
CA ASN A 157 -26.29 -21.91 -6.00
C ASN A 157 -25.55 -20.88 -6.89
N LYS A 158 -26.26 -19.82 -7.28
CA LYS A 158 -25.79 -18.73 -8.14
C LYS A 158 -25.16 -17.56 -7.37
N TRP A 159 -25.10 -17.64 -6.05
CA TRP A 159 -24.64 -16.55 -5.20
C TRP A 159 -23.30 -16.87 -4.56
N ASN A 160 -22.34 -15.95 -4.74
CA ASN A 160 -21.08 -15.93 -4.02
C ASN A 160 -20.96 -14.59 -3.29
N GLY A 161 -20.71 -14.64 -2.01
CA GLY A 161 -20.56 -13.43 -1.20
C GLY A 161 -19.34 -13.51 -0.29
N THR A 162 -18.67 -12.39 -0.12
CA THR A 162 -17.62 -12.21 0.88
C THR A 162 -17.90 -10.94 1.66
N PHE A 163 -17.74 -11.02 2.96
CA PHE A 163 -17.82 -9.88 3.86
C PHE A 163 -16.63 -9.93 4.79
N LEU A 164 -15.88 -8.84 4.86
CA LEU A 164 -14.75 -8.65 5.76
C LEU A 164 -14.97 -7.37 6.56
N TYR A 165 -14.82 -7.47 7.86
CA TYR A 165 -14.69 -6.31 8.71
C TYR A 165 -13.55 -6.49 9.69
N SER A 166 -12.68 -5.49 9.77
CA SER A 166 -11.62 -5.43 10.78
C SER A 166 -11.46 -4.02 11.33
N ARG A 167 -11.03 -3.94 12.56
CA ARG A 167 -10.74 -2.67 13.21
C ARG A 167 -9.54 -2.80 14.13
N SER A 168 -8.71 -1.76 14.15
CA SER A 168 -7.62 -1.63 15.10
C SER A 168 -8.16 -1.48 16.53
N ILE A 169 -7.55 -2.21 17.45
CA ILE A 169 -7.79 -2.13 18.91
C ILE A 169 -6.71 -1.34 19.63
N THR A 170 -5.75 -0.80 18.89
CA THR A 170 -4.71 0.12 19.36
C THR A 170 -5.13 1.57 19.16
N ASN A 171 -4.32 2.52 19.62
CA ASN A 171 -4.63 3.96 19.56
C ASN A 171 -4.79 4.53 18.13
N GLN A 172 -4.35 3.80 17.11
CA GLN A 172 -4.53 4.21 15.73
C GLN A 172 -5.89 3.72 15.21
N SER A 173 -6.71 4.67 14.76
CA SER A 173 -8.06 4.37 14.26
C SER A 173 -8.01 3.83 12.83
N LEU A 174 -7.75 2.54 12.67
CA LEU A 174 -7.80 1.86 11.38
C LEU A 174 -9.05 0.99 11.28
N SER A 175 -9.63 0.90 10.11
CA SER A 175 -10.73 -0.01 9.83
C SER A 175 -10.76 -0.42 8.36
N ASN A 176 -11.23 -1.62 8.11
CA ASN A 176 -11.47 -2.14 6.77
C ASN A 176 -12.80 -2.88 6.76
N LEU A 177 -13.72 -2.42 5.94
CA LEU A 177 -14.94 -3.11 5.59
C LEU A 177 -14.93 -3.34 4.09
N ASP A 178 -15.08 -4.58 3.69
CA ASP A 178 -15.19 -5.00 2.29
C ASP A 178 -16.35 -6.00 2.18
N ALA A 179 -17.36 -5.64 1.43
CA ALA A 179 -18.54 -6.46 1.16
C ALA A 179 -18.68 -6.64 -0.34
N LYS A 180 -18.52 -7.86 -0.82
CA LYS A 180 -18.64 -8.23 -2.23
C LYS A 180 -19.71 -9.30 -2.40
N MET A 181 -20.61 -9.09 -3.37
CA MET A 181 -21.61 -10.03 -3.77
C MET A 181 -21.52 -10.27 -5.27
N GLN A 182 -21.49 -11.52 -5.67
CA GLN A 182 -21.50 -11.96 -7.05
C GLN A 182 -22.69 -12.86 -7.30
N PHE A 183 -23.37 -12.63 -8.40
CA PHE A 183 -24.49 -13.42 -8.87
C PHE A 183 -24.17 -13.98 -10.26
N ASP A 184 -24.09 -15.29 -10.36
CA ASP A 184 -23.86 -16.02 -11.61
C ASP A 184 -25.22 -16.49 -12.15
N LEU A 185 -25.79 -15.73 -13.09
CA LEU A 185 -27.09 -16.08 -13.70
C LEU A 185 -26.99 -17.40 -14.47
N ASP A 186 -25.89 -17.54 -15.23
CA ASP A 186 -25.44 -18.73 -15.94
C ASP A 186 -23.93 -18.69 -16.17
N ASN A 187 -23.37 -19.56 -17.01
CA ASN A 187 -21.94 -19.66 -17.26
C ASN A 187 -21.34 -18.44 -17.98
N GLU A 188 -22.17 -17.63 -18.64
CA GLU A 188 -21.75 -16.49 -19.46
C GLU A 188 -22.18 -15.15 -18.87
N ASN A 189 -23.14 -15.15 -17.95
CA ASN A 189 -23.71 -13.95 -17.36
C ASN A 189 -23.43 -13.86 -15.87
N GLN A 190 -22.62 -12.88 -15.48
CA GLN A 190 -22.19 -12.65 -14.11
C GLN A 190 -22.35 -11.18 -13.73
N PHE A 191 -22.85 -10.93 -12.53
CA PHE A 191 -22.98 -9.60 -11.95
C PHE A 191 -22.23 -9.55 -10.63
N THR A 192 -21.45 -8.49 -10.42
CA THR A 192 -20.71 -8.28 -9.17
C THR A 192 -21.03 -6.91 -8.61
N PHE A 193 -21.23 -6.85 -7.29
CA PHE A 193 -21.36 -5.62 -6.53
C PHE A 193 -20.35 -5.64 -5.39
N GLN A 194 -19.67 -4.51 -5.14
CA GLN A 194 -18.74 -4.39 -4.03
C GLN A 194 -18.88 -3.03 -3.39
N TYR A 195 -18.89 -3.04 -2.07
CA TYR A 195 -18.78 -1.84 -1.24
C TYR A 195 -17.57 -1.95 -0.33
N GLN A 196 -16.77 -0.89 -0.30
CA GLN A 196 -15.58 -0.79 0.53
C GLN A 196 -15.61 0.49 1.37
N ASN A 197 -15.29 0.35 2.66
CA ASN A 197 -15.02 1.49 3.55
C ASN A 197 -13.71 1.20 4.26
N ILE A 198 -12.67 1.96 3.90
CA ILE A 198 -11.32 1.74 4.36
C ILE A 198 -10.81 3.01 5.05
N ASN A 199 -10.25 2.84 6.24
CA ASN A 199 -9.48 3.84 6.95
C ASN A 199 -8.08 3.28 7.17
N LYS A 200 -7.10 3.76 6.41
CA LYS A 200 -5.73 3.22 6.35
C LYS A 200 -4.68 4.26 6.68
N LEU A 201 -3.54 3.81 7.19
CA LEU A 201 -2.38 4.67 7.38
C LEU A 201 -1.86 5.21 6.04
N PRO A 202 -1.31 6.44 6.06
CA PRO A 202 -0.50 6.94 4.96
C PRO A 202 0.68 6.03 4.65
N ASN A 203 1.12 6.06 3.40
CA ASN A 203 2.36 5.39 3.05
C ASN A 203 3.55 6.04 3.78
N ASN A 204 4.50 5.23 4.24
CA ASN A 204 5.64 5.68 5.04
C ASN A 204 6.44 6.80 4.36
N ASN A 205 6.57 6.80 3.04
CA ASN A 205 7.30 7.83 2.29
C ASN A 205 6.69 9.23 2.40
N TYR A 206 5.38 9.34 2.64
CA TYR A 206 4.75 10.64 2.89
C TYR A 206 5.08 11.16 4.29
N ASN A 207 5.13 10.26 5.26
CA ASN A 207 5.40 10.62 6.64
C ASN A 207 6.90 10.86 6.90
N LEU A 208 7.77 10.08 6.29
CA LEU A 208 9.21 10.19 6.51
C LEU A 208 9.97 9.94 5.22
N TYR A 209 10.80 10.90 4.85
CA TYR A 209 11.76 10.75 3.77
C TYR A 209 13.05 11.47 4.11
N GLN A 210 14.19 10.84 3.82
CA GLN A 210 15.50 11.43 3.94
C GLN A 210 16.35 11.16 2.70
N SER A 211 17.04 12.18 2.25
CA SER A 211 17.97 12.13 1.14
C SER A 211 19.15 13.04 1.38
N SER A 212 20.26 12.74 0.74
CA SER A 212 21.39 13.68 0.65
C SER A 212 21.05 14.95 -0.15
N TYR A 213 19.96 14.96 -0.92
CA TYR A 213 19.44 16.15 -1.58
C TYR A 213 18.55 16.98 -0.66
N VAL A 214 18.83 18.28 -0.57
CA VAL A 214 18.24 19.20 0.41
C VAL A 214 16.72 19.25 0.35
N ALA A 215 16.15 19.30 -0.86
CA ALA A 215 14.70 19.42 -1.09
C ALA A 215 13.91 18.16 -0.71
N TYR A 216 14.57 16.99 -0.56
CA TYR A 216 13.91 15.71 -0.36
C TYR A 216 14.09 15.21 1.08
N ASN A 217 13.71 16.05 2.05
CA ASN A 217 13.81 15.72 3.46
C ASN A 217 12.59 16.22 4.21
N TRP A 218 11.77 15.29 4.71
CA TRP A 218 10.60 15.64 5.50
C TRP A 218 10.27 14.60 6.57
N SER A 219 9.61 15.08 7.60
CA SER A 219 8.99 14.28 8.65
C SER A 219 7.61 14.88 8.94
N ASN A 220 6.57 14.17 8.55
CA ASN A 220 5.20 14.59 8.63
C ASN A 220 4.37 13.64 9.50
N ASN A 221 3.25 14.12 10.00
CA ASN A 221 2.27 13.33 10.71
C ASN A 221 0.90 13.58 10.09
N PHE A 222 0.60 12.84 9.04
CA PHE A 222 -0.66 12.98 8.31
C PHE A 222 -1.78 12.17 8.93
N ASN A 223 -3.02 12.61 8.70
CA ASN A 223 -4.21 11.85 9.02
C ASN A 223 -4.29 10.59 8.16
N ASN A 224 -5.06 9.63 8.61
CA ASN A 224 -5.38 8.44 7.84
C ASN A 224 -6.20 8.79 6.58
N GLU A 225 -5.89 8.15 5.47
CA GLU A 225 -6.74 8.21 4.28
C GLU A 225 -8.01 7.39 4.49
N LYS A 226 -9.16 7.97 4.16
CA LYS A 226 -10.47 7.33 4.23
C LYS A 226 -11.03 7.17 2.83
N ILE A 227 -11.41 5.96 2.49
CA ILE A 227 -11.90 5.58 1.17
C ILE A 227 -13.29 4.97 1.33
N ASN A 228 -14.28 5.54 0.66
CA ASN A 228 -15.58 4.92 0.45
C ASN A 228 -15.72 4.62 -1.04
N SER A 229 -15.91 3.38 -1.40
CA SER A 229 -16.02 2.97 -2.79
C SER A 229 -17.21 2.05 -3.00
N LEU A 230 -17.97 2.31 -4.05
CA LEU A 230 -19.03 1.45 -4.55
C LEU A 230 -18.67 1.06 -5.97
N SER A 231 -18.66 -0.22 -6.27
CA SER A 231 -18.46 -0.72 -7.63
C SER A 231 -19.51 -1.73 -8.03
N ALA A 232 -19.80 -1.75 -9.30
CA ALA A 232 -20.68 -2.73 -9.93
C ALA A 232 -20.06 -3.15 -11.26
N SER A 233 -20.15 -4.45 -11.59
CA SER A 233 -19.74 -4.94 -12.90
C SER A 233 -20.70 -5.99 -13.41
N ALA A 234 -20.85 -6.03 -14.72
CA ALA A 234 -21.62 -7.01 -15.45
C ALA A 234 -20.75 -7.61 -16.56
N THR A 235 -20.64 -8.93 -16.58
CA THR A 235 -20.01 -9.70 -17.65
C THR A 235 -21.09 -10.50 -18.33
N THR A 236 -21.25 -10.32 -19.64
CA THR A 236 -22.20 -11.03 -20.48
C THR A 236 -21.53 -11.38 -21.81
N PRO A 237 -22.08 -12.29 -22.66
CA PRO A 237 -21.51 -12.59 -23.97
C PRO A 237 -21.40 -11.37 -24.89
N TRP A 238 -22.21 -10.33 -24.64
CA TRP A 238 -22.36 -9.17 -25.50
C TRP A 238 -21.60 -7.94 -24.99
N VAL A 239 -21.52 -7.78 -23.66
CA VAL A 239 -21.00 -6.59 -23.03
C VAL A 239 -20.29 -6.94 -21.72
N ASN A 240 -19.09 -6.35 -21.54
CA ASN A 240 -18.43 -6.23 -20.26
C ASN A 240 -18.49 -4.76 -19.84
N ALA A 241 -19.20 -4.49 -18.76
CA ALA A 241 -19.36 -3.15 -18.21
C ALA A 241 -18.95 -3.10 -16.75
N SER A 242 -18.30 -2.02 -16.36
CA SER A 242 -17.97 -1.77 -14.95
C SER A 242 -18.20 -0.30 -14.59
N PHE A 243 -18.63 -0.08 -13.38
CA PHE A 243 -18.80 1.23 -12.78
C PHE A 243 -18.15 1.25 -11.42
N GLN A 244 -17.41 2.33 -11.12
CA GLN A 244 -16.87 2.57 -9.79
C GLN A 244 -17.04 4.04 -9.42
N PHE A 245 -17.54 4.25 -8.21
CA PHE A 245 -17.64 5.55 -7.59
C PHE A 245 -16.86 5.52 -6.28
N SER A 246 -15.93 6.47 -6.08
CA SER A 246 -15.11 6.51 -4.88
C SER A 246 -15.04 7.92 -4.33
N VAL A 247 -15.16 8.02 -3.00
CA VAL A 247 -14.94 9.24 -2.24
C VAL A 247 -13.70 9.02 -1.38
N LEU A 248 -12.68 9.83 -1.60
CA LEU A 248 -11.44 9.84 -0.84
C LEU A 248 -11.42 11.06 0.07
N LYS A 249 -11.10 10.85 1.34
CA LYS A 249 -10.89 11.91 2.32
C LYS A 249 -9.47 11.84 2.86
N ASP A 250 -8.85 13.01 3.07
CA ASP A 250 -7.47 13.12 3.51
C ASP A 250 -6.48 12.43 2.54
N HIS A 251 -6.73 12.54 1.24
CA HIS A 251 -5.88 11.97 0.20
C HIS A 251 -4.51 12.63 0.16
N LEU A 252 -3.46 11.81 0.02
CA LEU A 252 -2.07 12.26 -0.04
C LEU A 252 -1.55 12.28 -1.48
N PHE A 253 -0.83 13.33 -1.83
CA PHE A 253 -0.19 13.48 -3.13
C PHE A 253 1.13 14.25 -2.99
N PHE A 254 2.00 14.12 -3.97
CA PHE A 254 3.18 14.96 -4.12
C PHE A 254 2.85 16.16 -5.01
N ASP A 255 3.35 17.34 -4.60
CA ASP A 255 3.25 18.58 -5.36
C ASP A 255 4.59 18.88 -6.07
N ASP A 256 4.62 19.87 -6.96
CA ASP A 256 5.77 20.27 -7.78
C ASP A 256 7.03 20.61 -7.00
N ILE A 257 6.89 20.99 -5.72
CA ILE A 257 7.99 21.31 -4.81
C ILE A 257 8.52 20.09 -4.04
N ALA A 258 8.24 18.89 -4.49
CA ALA A 258 8.66 17.62 -3.87
C ALA A 258 8.24 17.45 -2.40
N THR A 259 7.14 18.06 -2.00
CA THR A 259 6.54 17.90 -0.66
C THR A 259 5.30 17.02 -0.71
N ALA A 260 5.07 16.28 0.38
CA ALA A 260 3.81 15.57 0.53
C ALA A 260 2.74 16.51 1.10
N ALA A 261 1.58 16.53 0.48
CA ALA A 261 0.41 17.31 0.91
C ALA A 261 -0.80 16.40 1.14
N GLN A 262 -1.69 16.84 2.02
CA GLN A 262 -2.94 16.16 2.32
C GLN A 262 -4.12 17.06 1.94
N LYS A 263 -5.01 16.54 1.11
CA LYS A 263 -6.20 17.25 0.63
C LYS A 263 -7.46 16.51 1.04
N LEU A 264 -8.50 17.24 1.44
CA LEU A 264 -9.84 16.69 1.57
C LEU A 264 -10.31 16.20 0.20
N ALA A 265 -10.75 14.97 0.17
CA ALA A 265 -11.14 14.35 -1.08
C ALA A 265 -12.40 14.97 -1.66
N GLU A 266 -12.32 15.31 -2.90
CA GLU A 266 -13.48 15.53 -3.76
C GLU A 266 -13.97 14.18 -4.28
N THR A 267 -15.24 14.10 -4.58
CA THR A 267 -15.82 12.92 -5.23
C THR A 267 -15.16 12.73 -6.60
N GLN A 268 -14.61 11.53 -6.83
CA GLN A 268 -14.00 11.18 -8.10
C GLN A 268 -14.70 9.99 -8.72
N ILE A 269 -14.99 10.10 -10.01
CA ILE A 269 -15.34 8.95 -10.85
C ILE A 269 -14.03 8.43 -11.44
N VAL A 270 -13.65 7.21 -11.04
CA VAL A 270 -12.43 6.59 -11.54
C VAL A 270 -12.73 5.95 -12.88
N SER A 271 -12.16 6.51 -13.94
CA SER A 271 -12.21 5.89 -15.26
C SER A 271 -11.25 4.69 -15.32
N PRO A 272 -11.62 3.58 -15.96
CA PRO A 272 -10.75 2.40 -16.12
C PRO A 272 -9.46 2.66 -16.90
N SER A 273 -9.29 3.84 -17.47
CA SER A 273 -8.16 4.22 -18.33
C SER A 273 -7.11 5.11 -17.65
N GLN A 274 -7.16 5.26 -16.33
CA GLN A 274 -6.10 5.98 -15.57
C GLN A 274 -5.26 5.05 -14.73
#